data_130f1a1811e96c04558bd70cc9b8a4ed
#
_entry.id   130f1a1811e96c04558bd70cc9b8a4ed
#
_cell.length_a   1.000
_cell.length_b   1.000
_cell.length_c   1.000
_cell.angle_alpha   90.00
_cell.angle_beta   90.00
_cell.angle_gamma   90.00
#
_symmetry.space_group_name_H-M   'P 1'
#
loop_
_entity.id
_entity.type
_entity.pdbx_description
1 polymer ?
#
loop_
_entity_poly.entity_id
_entity_poly.type
_entity_poly.pdbx_seq_one_letter_code
_entity_poly.pdbx_strand_id
1 'polypeptide(L)'
;MIKLVLCTFLILLLIPFSQGFSQLTDNDSTLSVSLTNESPFVYQDSEGYTVVVGIVENNDPLTSISNVKIKVRFFDDLTPTPLETVQGTTTLEVIAPNGKSSYSIRSQTSNLNITQASASLIGFDASVEKQKGLIVYSTDVFLDTSFRFSGVLQNGGTSSSNTNVYLAFYDIFDRILSISTIELGNVDLNTDVSFELDEVINSKAVGFFLFAESSVFISDFVDIQIPASQIIDKLITISNVSVEDSDGNKLSELSVGSPVFIKSTTWIQFAADQESDETAYSYYVQVKESGELPYVEYIGKFDGRFIGTGQETQIIDWIPEKTGLYFIETFVWDRNNIPIAEQGPFVLVLVN
;
A
#
# COMPACT_ATOMS: atom_id res chain seq x y z
N MET A 1 2.84 -57.42 -60.50
CA MET A 1 3.55 -57.29 -59.19
C MET A 1 3.71 -55.88 -58.70
N ILE A 2 3.97 -54.88 -59.52
CA ILE A 2 4.22 -53.49 -59.09
C ILE A 2 2.99 -52.80 -58.46
N LYS A 3 1.80 -53.08 -58.87
CA LYS A 3 0.56 -52.47 -58.26
C LYS A 3 0.21 -52.99 -56.88
N LEU A 4 0.62 -54.20 -56.52
CA LEU A 4 0.33 -54.80 -55.21
C LEU A 4 1.31 -54.24 -54.13
N VAL A 5 2.55 -53.95 -54.52
CA VAL A 5 3.56 -53.37 -53.62
C VAL A 5 3.26 -51.89 -53.30
N LEU A 6 2.63 -51.18 -54.25
CA LEU A 6 2.27 -49.76 -54.04
C LEU A 6 1.09 -49.63 -53.08
N CYS A 7 0.13 -50.54 -53.10
CA CYS A 7 -1.00 -50.55 -52.15
C CYS A 7 -0.57 -50.91 -50.71
N THR A 8 0.41 -51.82 -50.56
CA THR A 8 0.91 -52.20 -49.23
C THR A 8 1.76 -51.06 -48.62
N PHE A 9 2.46 -50.27 -49.42
CA PHE A 9 3.24 -49.13 -48.94
C PHE A 9 2.33 -47.95 -48.53
N LEU A 10 1.20 -47.79 -49.23
CA LEU A 10 0.24 -46.71 -48.91
C LEU A 10 -0.57 -47.00 -47.63
N ILE A 11 -0.81 -48.29 -47.31
CA ILE A 11 -1.51 -48.69 -46.06
C ILE A 11 -0.58 -48.52 -44.84
N LEU A 12 0.74 -48.68 -45.00
CA LEU A 12 1.70 -48.45 -43.89
C LEU A 12 1.86 -46.98 -43.53
N LEU A 13 1.53 -46.05 -44.44
CA LEU A 13 1.57 -44.62 -44.22
C LEU A 13 0.34 -44.05 -43.49
N LEU A 14 -0.73 -44.88 -43.34
CA LEU A 14 -1.97 -44.49 -42.67
C LEU A 14 -2.14 -45.06 -41.28
N ILE A 15 -1.12 -45.69 -40.72
CA ILE A 15 -1.11 -46.02 -39.29
C ILE A 15 -0.88 -44.73 -38.52
N PRO A 16 -1.86 -44.16 -37.79
CA PRO A 16 -1.60 -43.05 -36.92
C PRO A 16 -0.61 -43.54 -35.85
N PHE A 17 0.59 -42.97 -35.84
CA PHE A 17 1.41 -43.02 -34.65
C PHE A 17 0.63 -42.31 -33.55
N SER A 18 -0.21 -43.05 -32.84
CA SER A 18 -0.65 -42.65 -31.51
C SER A 18 0.60 -42.72 -30.65
N GLN A 19 1.35 -41.60 -30.63
CA GLN A 19 2.22 -41.33 -29.48
C GLN A 19 1.28 -41.29 -28.30
N GLY A 20 1.26 -42.36 -27.53
CA GLY A 20 0.76 -42.32 -26.19
C GLY A 20 1.59 -41.29 -25.42
N PHE A 21 1.10 -40.07 -25.38
CA PHE A 21 1.44 -39.19 -24.30
C PHE A 21 0.93 -39.89 -23.05
N SER A 22 1.79 -40.63 -22.37
CA SER A 22 1.60 -40.85 -20.95
C SER A 22 1.56 -39.43 -20.39
N GLN A 23 0.39 -38.92 -20.08
CA GLN A 23 0.26 -37.89 -19.09
C GLN A 23 0.85 -38.52 -17.82
N LEU A 24 2.15 -38.26 -17.60
CA LEU A 24 2.65 -38.16 -16.26
C LEU A 24 1.80 -37.06 -15.63
N THR A 25 0.78 -37.48 -14.89
CA THR A 25 0.21 -36.64 -13.84
C THR A 25 1.31 -36.54 -12.77
N ASP A 26 2.37 -35.79 -13.07
CA ASP A 26 3.15 -35.17 -12.04
C ASP A 26 2.20 -34.19 -11.36
N ASN A 27 1.61 -34.66 -10.27
CA ASN A 27 1.12 -33.79 -9.20
C ASN A 27 2.32 -33.19 -8.46
N ASP A 28 3.33 -32.73 -9.16
CA ASP A 28 4.23 -31.74 -8.66
C ASP A 28 3.47 -30.40 -8.70
N SER A 29 2.67 -30.18 -7.65
CA SER A 29 2.21 -28.85 -7.32
C SER A 29 3.48 -28.02 -7.12
N THR A 30 3.87 -27.26 -8.13
CA THR A 30 4.96 -26.29 -7.99
C THR A 30 4.53 -25.31 -6.91
N LEU A 31 5.23 -25.31 -5.77
CA LEU A 31 4.97 -24.37 -4.69
C LEU A 31 4.91 -22.95 -5.27
N SER A 32 3.76 -22.31 -5.13
CA SER A 32 3.53 -20.98 -5.66
C SER A 32 3.69 -19.93 -4.56
N VAL A 33 4.80 -19.23 -4.57
CA VAL A 33 5.11 -18.16 -3.63
C VAL A 33 5.40 -16.89 -4.41
N SER A 34 4.79 -15.79 -4.03
CA SER A 34 4.96 -14.50 -4.71
C SER A 34 5.09 -13.35 -3.72
N LEU A 35 5.73 -12.27 -4.16
CA LEU A 35 5.50 -10.96 -3.56
C LEU A 35 4.13 -10.48 -4.04
N THR A 36 3.41 -9.71 -3.22
CA THR A 36 2.16 -9.08 -3.66
C THR A 36 2.41 -8.19 -4.88
N ASN A 37 1.39 -8.04 -5.73
CA ASN A 37 1.48 -7.20 -6.93
C ASN A 37 1.64 -5.70 -6.62
N GLU A 38 1.44 -5.31 -5.37
CA GLU A 38 1.61 -3.94 -4.93
C GLU A 38 3.08 -3.60 -4.78
N SER A 39 3.43 -2.38 -5.19
CA SER A 39 4.78 -1.87 -4.96
C SER A 39 5.06 -1.82 -3.46
N PRO A 40 6.23 -2.28 -3.00
CA PRO A 40 6.59 -2.21 -1.59
C PRO A 40 6.59 -0.76 -1.13
N PHE A 41 6.22 -0.54 0.12
CA PHE A 41 6.31 0.77 0.73
C PHE A 41 7.76 1.08 1.08
N VAL A 42 8.23 2.28 0.70
CA VAL A 42 9.62 2.71 0.90
C VAL A 42 9.62 4.01 1.69
N TYR A 43 10.37 4.06 2.78
CA TYR A 43 10.52 5.27 3.59
C TYR A 43 11.91 5.36 4.21
N GLN A 44 12.26 6.54 4.70
CA GLN A 44 13.46 6.73 5.51
C GLN A 44 13.07 6.76 6.99
N ASP A 45 13.83 6.02 7.81
CA ASP A 45 13.67 6.07 9.25
C ASP A 45 14.34 7.31 9.88
N SER A 46 14.18 7.48 11.17
CA SER A 46 14.72 8.63 11.92
C SER A 46 16.26 8.72 11.92
N GLU A 47 16.95 7.63 11.58
CA GLU A 47 18.41 7.55 11.46
C GLU A 47 18.90 7.77 10.02
N GLY A 48 17.98 7.97 9.07
CA GLY A 48 18.26 8.23 7.66
C GLY A 48 18.55 6.98 6.83
N TYR A 49 18.21 5.79 7.31
CA TYR A 49 18.27 4.57 6.52
C TYR A 49 16.98 4.38 5.75
N THR A 50 17.07 3.82 4.56
CA THR A 50 15.88 3.49 3.77
C THR A 50 15.36 2.12 4.16
N VAL A 51 14.07 2.06 4.49
CA VAL A 51 13.36 0.82 4.86
C VAL A 51 12.37 0.48 3.77
N VAL A 52 12.32 -0.80 3.40
CA VAL A 52 11.38 -1.36 2.41
C VAL A 52 10.50 -2.38 3.09
N VAL A 53 9.20 -2.17 3.03
CA VAL A 53 8.20 -3.04 3.65
C VAL A 53 7.26 -3.58 2.60
N GLY A 54 6.87 -4.83 2.72
CA GLY A 54 5.94 -5.48 1.78
C GLY A 54 5.44 -6.81 2.31
N ILE A 55 4.75 -7.56 1.46
CA ILE A 55 4.10 -8.83 1.80
C ILE A 55 4.57 -9.93 0.85
N VAL A 56 4.79 -11.11 1.41
CA VAL A 56 4.96 -12.39 0.70
C VAL A 56 3.70 -13.21 0.88
N GLU A 57 3.21 -13.82 -0.18
CA GLU A 57 2.06 -14.73 -0.18
C GLU A 57 2.50 -16.15 -0.52
N ASN A 58 2.09 -17.08 0.31
CA ASN A 58 2.15 -18.51 0.01
C ASN A 58 0.83 -18.91 -0.64
N ASN A 59 0.81 -19.03 -1.95
CA ASN A 59 -0.38 -19.41 -2.72
C ASN A 59 -0.57 -20.93 -2.82
N ASP A 60 0.30 -21.73 -2.19
CA ASP A 60 0.11 -23.16 -2.13
C ASP A 60 -0.98 -23.50 -1.11
N PRO A 61 -2.00 -24.32 -1.46
CA PRO A 61 -3.10 -24.61 -0.55
C PRO A 61 -2.81 -25.70 0.47
N LEU A 62 -1.68 -26.41 0.36
CA LEU A 62 -1.39 -27.61 1.16
C LEU A 62 -0.08 -27.54 1.92
N THR A 63 0.87 -26.74 1.43
CA THR A 63 2.25 -26.77 1.93
C THR A 63 2.63 -25.46 2.57
N SER A 64 3.07 -25.48 3.82
CA SER A 64 3.70 -24.34 4.47
C SER A 64 5.11 -24.12 3.92
N ILE A 65 5.58 -22.89 4.00
CA ILE A 65 6.93 -22.50 3.57
C ILE A 65 7.70 -21.83 4.71
N SER A 66 9.03 -21.95 4.67
CA SER A 66 9.95 -21.29 5.59
C SER A 66 11.20 -20.78 4.86
N ASN A 67 12.13 -20.17 5.59
CA ASN A 67 13.38 -19.66 5.02
C ASN A 67 13.17 -18.77 3.79
N VAL A 68 12.09 -18.01 3.78
CA VAL A 68 11.78 -17.09 2.66
C VAL A 68 12.83 -16.01 2.60
N LYS A 69 13.55 -15.94 1.49
CA LYS A 69 14.63 -14.97 1.25
C LYS A 69 14.21 -13.93 0.23
N ILE A 70 14.36 -12.68 0.61
CA ILE A 70 13.99 -11.51 -0.18
C ILE A 70 15.26 -10.70 -0.45
N LYS A 71 15.42 -10.28 -1.70
CA LYS A 71 16.47 -9.37 -2.11
C LYS A 71 15.87 -8.02 -2.41
N VAL A 72 16.35 -6.99 -1.73
CA VAL A 72 16.00 -5.59 -1.99
C VAL A 72 17.19 -4.90 -2.65
N ARG A 73 16.91 -4.17 -3.73
CA ARG A 73 17.87 -3.28 -4.40
C ARG A 73 17.39 -1.85 -4.22
N PHE A 74 18.29 -0.99 -3.79
CA PHE A 74 18.05 0.43 -3.53
C PHE A 74 18.70 1.26 -4.64
N PHE A 75 17.96 2.26 -5.15
CA PHE A 75 18.38 3.07 -6.29
C PHE A 75 18.25 4.56 -5.98
N ASP A 76 18.99 5.36 -6.73
CA ASP A 76 18.75 6.78 -6.91
C ASP A 76 17.97 7.03 -8.21
N ASP A 77 17.59 8.28 -8.45
CA ASP A 77 16.90 8.68 -9.68
C ASP A 77 17.85 8.86 -10.88
N LEU A 78 19.15 8.72 -10.67
CA LEU A 78 20.17 9.10 -11.66
C LEU A 78 20.68 7.89 -12.47
N THR A 79 20.71 6.71 -11.84
CA THR A 79 21.32 5.54 -12.46
C THR A 79 20.47 4.27 -12.33
N PRO A 80 20.45 3.40 -13.34
CA PRO A 80 19.79 2.10 -13.26
C PRO A 80 20.56 1.08 -12.42
N THR A 81 21.76 1.42 -11.95
CA THR A 81 22.59 0.54 -11.13
C THR A 81 22.20 0.72 -9.66
N PRO A 82 21.91 -0.36 -8.94
CA PRO A 82 21.58 -0.23 -7.52
C PRO A 82 22.76 0.33 -6.73
N LEU A 83 22.48 1.30 -5.87
CA LEU A 83 23.44 1.84 -4.90
C LEU A 83 23.80 0.81 -3.85
N GLU A 84 22.81 -0.02 -3.48
CA GLU A 84 22.97 -1.04 -2.44
C GLU A 84 22.03 -2.22 -2.73
N THR A 85 22.42 -3.42 -2.27
CA THR A 85 21.62 -4.63 -2.33
C THR A 85 21.67 -5.35 -0.99
N VAL A 86 20.50 -5.57 -0.38
CA VAL A 86 20.38 -6.23 0.92
C VAL A 86 19.50 -7.47 0.77
N GLN A 87 19.80 -8.50 1.56
CA GLN A 87 18.95 -9.67 1.69
C GLN A 87 18.35 -9.71 3.10
N GLY A 88 17.09 -10.11 3.16
CA GLY A 88 16.36 -10.30 4.41
C GLY A 88 15.39 -11.46 4.30
N THR A 89 14.60 -11.63 5.34
CA THR A 89 13.59 -12.69 5.48
C THR A 89 12.23 -12.08 5.80
N THR A 90 11.20 -12.90 5.77
CA THR A 90 9.86 -12.54 6.25
C THR A 90 9.82 -12.42 7.77
N THR A 91 8.83 -11.69 8.29
CA THR A 91 8.55 -11.52 9.72
C THR A 91 8.23 -12.86 10.36
N LEU A 92 7.35 -13.66 9.75
CA LEU A 92 7.08 -15.02 10.19
C LEU A 92 8.17 -15.96 9.67
N GLU A 93 8.62 -16.86 10.53
CA GLU A 93 9.55 -17.94 10.16
C GLU A 93 8.88 -18.98 9.26
N VAL A 94 7.59 -19.28 9.53
CA VAL A 94 6.79 -20.23 8.75
C VAL A 94 5.51 -19.55 8.26
N ILE A 95 5.26 -19.60 6.95
CA ILE A 95 4.03 -19.08 6.33
C ILE A 95 3.14 -20.28 6.00
N ALA A 96 1.97 -20.34 6.61
CA ALA A 96 0.97 -21.38 6.40
C ALA A 96 0.46 -21.47 4.96
N PRO A 97 -0.21 -22.55 4.55
CA PRO A 97 -0.90 -22.63 3.27
C PRO A 97 -1.91 -21.50 3.09
N ASN A 98 -1.92 -20.88 1.91
CA ASN A 98 -2.72 -19.68 1.60
C ASN A 98 -2.47 -18.51 2.57
N GLY A 99 -1.36 -18.53 3.29
CA GLY A 99 -0.99 -17.52 4.27
C GLY A 99 -0.14 -16.40 3.69
N LYS A 100 0.05 -15.37 4.50
CA LYS A 100 0.86 -14.20 4.16
C LYS A 100 1.84 -13.91 5.29
N SER A 101 2.95 -13.28 4.94
CA SER A 101 3.86 -12.69 5.92
C SER A 101 4.42 -11.40 5.39
N SER A 102 4.52 -10.41 6.24
CA SER A 102 5.21 -9.18 5.92
C SER A 102 6.73 -9.35 5.95
N TYR A 103 7.45 -8.40 5.34
CA TYR A 103 8.89 -8.24 5.50
C TYR A 103 9.23 -6.76 5.68
N SER A 104 10.30 -6.50 6.42
CA SER A 104 10.88 -5.18 6.59
C SER A 104 12.40 -5.29 6.41
N ILE A 105 12.93 -4.64 5.38
CA ILE A 105 14.36 -4.73 5.03
C ILE A 105 14.93 -3.32 4.96
N ARG A 106 15.92 -3.07 5.80
CA ARG A 106 16.60 -1.79 5.97
C ARG A 106 17.88 -1.77 5.14
N SER A 107 18.23 -0.63 4.55
CA SER A 107 19.54 -0.41 3.94
C SER A 107 20.66 -0.57 4.98
N GLN A 108 21.86 -0.89 4.55
CA GLN A 108 23.02 -1.02 5.45
C GLN A 108 23.66 0.32 5.74
N THR A 109 23.45 1.29 4.86
CA THR A 109 24.00 2.64 4.98
C THR A 109 22.89 3.68 5.03
N SER A 110 23.08 4.71 5.89
CA SER A 110 22.24 5.90 5.86
C SER A 110 22.61 6.71 4.61
N ASN A 111 21.72 6.73 3.62
CA ASN A 111 21.96 7.40 2.34
C ASN A 111 20.68 8.08 1.84
N LEU A 112 20.63 9.39 1.96
CA LEU A 112 19.50 10.21 1.55
C LEU A 112 19.28 10.27 0.03
N ASN A 113 20.23 9.75 -0.78
CA ASN A 113 20.10 9.69 -2.22
C ASN A 113 19.27 8.46 -2.69
N ILE A 114 18.97 7.54 -1.79
CA ILE A 114 18.08 6.41 -2.11
C ILE A 114 16.65 6.95 -2.20
N THR A 115 16.06 6.90 -3.40
CA THR A 115 14.71 7.38 -3.68
C THR A 115 13.74 6.27 -4.06
N GLN A 116 14.29 5.13 -4.51
CA GLN A 116 13.51 4.00 -5.00
C GLN A 116 14.10 2.68 -4.51
N ALA A 117 13.24 1.66 -4.45
CA ALA A 117 13.68 0.30 -4.17
C ALA A 117 12.86 -0.73 -4.95
N SER A 118 13.48 -1.88 -5.21
CA SER A 118 12.80 -3.03 -5.78
C SER A 118 13.06 -4.26 -4.93
N ALA A 119 12.00 -5.03 -4.65
CA ALA A 119 12.09 -6.31 -3.95
C ALA A 119 11.95 -7.48 -4.92
N SER A 120 12.62 -8.58 -4.65
CA SER A 120 12.50 -9.82 -5.40
C SER A 120 12.65 -11.02 -4.48
N LEU A 121 11.80 -12.02 -4.65
CA LEU A 121 11.92 -13.31 -3.98
C LEU A 121 13.12 -14.07 -4.60
N ILE A 122 14.00 -14.63 -3.75
CA ILE A 122 15.17 -15.36 -4.21
C ILE A 122 15.21 -16.82 -3.76
N GLY A 123 14.36 -17.21 -2.81
CA GLY A 123 14.27 -18.60 -2.38
C GLY A 123 13.35 -18.79 -1.17
N PHE A 124 12.92 -20.01 -0.98
CA PHE A 124 12.15 -20.49 0.16
C PHE A 124 12.26 -22.03 0.21
N ASP A 125 11.91 -22.62 1.36
CA ASP A 125 11.89 -24.06 1.57
C ASP A 125 10.47 -24.50 1.93
N ALA A 126 10.08 -25.74 1.58
CA ALA A 126 8.89 -26.37 2.11
C ALA A 126 9.05 -26.64 3.60
N SER A 127 8.00 -26.47 4.38
CA SER A 127 8.05 -26.60 5.84
C SER A 127 6.79 -27.27 6.39
N VAL A 128 6.87 -27.62 7.67
CA VAL A 128 5.71 -28.05 8.45
C VAL A 128 5.03 -26.84 9.06
N GLU A 129 3.71 -26.80 9.03
CA GLU A 129 2.93 -25.72 9.63
C GLU A 129 3.15 -25.66 11.15
N LYS A 130 3.34 -24.47 11.70
CA LYS A 130 3.33 -24.26 13.13
C LYS A 130 1.91 -24.41 13.67
N GLN A 131 1.78 -25.04 14.81
CA GLN A 131 0.47 -25.22 15.44
C GLN A 131 -0.04 -23.89 16.05
N LYS A 132 -1.35 -23.68 16.02
CA LYS A 132 -1.98 -22.60 16.74
C LYS A 132 -2.00 -22.92 18.24
N GLY A 133 -1.20 -22.22 19.00
CA GLY A 133 -1.05 -22.41 20.45
C GLY A 133 -0.91 -21.10 21.20
N LEU A 134 -0.79 -19.98 20.49
CA LEU A 134 -0.75 -18.64 21.05
C LEU A 134 -2.07 -17.93 20.78
N ILE A 135 -2.54 -17.17 21.75
CA ILE A 135 -3.68 -16.25 21.61
C ILE A 135 -3.18 -14.86 21.97
N VAL A 136 -3.38 -13.91 21.10
CA VAL A 136 -3.02 -12.52 21.33
C VAL A 136 -4.24 -11.64 21.14
N TYR A 137 -4.43 -10.67 22.03
CA TYR A 137 -5.52 -9.71 21.95
C TYR A 137 -5.13 -8.35 22.51
N SER A 138 -5.80 -7.33 22.00
CA SER A 138 -5.65 -5.94 22.45
C SER A 138 -6.44 -5.74 23.71
N THR A 139 -5.89 -4.99 24.66
CA THR A 139 -6.62 -4.45 25.82
C THR A 139 -6.91 -2.97 25.67
N ASP A 140 -6.01 -2.25 24.98
CA ASP A 140 -6.14 -0.81 24.80
C ASP A 140 -5.38 -0.30 23.57
N VAL A 141 -5.95 0.68 22.86
CA VAL A 141 -5.36 1.31 21.67
C VAL A 141 -5.63 2.82 21.73
N PHE A 142 -4.57 3.62 21.75
CA PHE A 142 -4.64 5.08 21.74
C PHE A 142 -3.76 5.66 20.67
N LEU A 143 -4.24 6.70 20.02
CA LEU A 143 -3.44 7.53 19.12
C LEU A 143 -3.66 9.00 19.51
N ASP A 144 -2.62 9.60 20.06
CA ASP A 144 -2.54 11.04 20.30
C ASP A 144 -1.25 11.61 19.64
N THR A 145 -0.28 12.03 20.41
CA THR A 145 1.06 12.43 19.93
C THR A 145 1.94 11.24 19.58
N SER A 146 1.66 10.07 20.17
CA SER A 146 2.26 8.77 19.83
C SER A 146 1.18 7.70 19.77
N PHE A 147 1.47 6.59 19.13
CA PHE A 147 0.65 5.40 19.18
C PHE A 147 1.01 4.62 20.43
N ARG A 148 0.00 4.39 21.30
CA ARG A 148 0.12 3.56 22.50
C ARG A 148 -0.81 2.37 22.41
N PHE A 149 -0.24 1.23 22.65
CA PHE A 149 -0.93 -0.05 22.56
C PHE A 149 -0.61 -0.91 23.76
N SER A 150 -1.63 -1.55 24.32
CA SER A 150 -1.49 -2.57 25.35
C SER A 150 -2.20 -3.85 24.90
N GLY A 151 -1.61 -4.98 25.20
CA GLY A 151 -2.16 -6.28 24.86
C GLY A 151 -1.72 -7.39 25.83
N VAL A 152 -2.33 -8.54 25.62
CA VAL A 152 -2.01 -9.77 26.39
C VAL A 152 -1.78 -10.90 25.41
N LEU A 153 -0.73 -11.66 25.66
CA LEU A 153 -0.47 -12.94 25.00
C LEU A 153 -0.69 -14.07 25.99
N GLN A 154 -1.52 -15.04 25.59
CA GLN A 154 -1.76 -16.28 26.32
C GLN A 154 -1.13 -17.44 25.56
N ASN A 155 -0.38 -18.28 26.26
CA ASN A 155 0.17 -19.53 25.72
C ASN A 155 -0.68 -20.71 26.20
N GLY A 156 -1.51 -21.26 25.31
CA GLY A 156 -2.35 -22.44 25.56
C GLY A 156 -1.69 -23.78 25.18
N GLY A 157 -0.48 -23.73 24.63
CA GLY A 157 0.28 -24.91 24.18
C GLY A 157 1.22 -25.49 25.25
N THR A 158 2.45 -25.71 24.90
CA THR A 158 3.54 -26.02 25.83
C THR A 158 4.39 -24.78 26.05
N SER A 159 5.36 -24.83 27.00
CA SER A 159 6.33 -23.72 27.14
C SER A 159 7.00 -23.43 25.80
N SER A 160 7.04 -22.19 25.41
CA SER A 160 7.57 -21.71 24.14
C SER A 160 8.74 -20.76 24.36
N SER A 161 9.69 -20.76 23.44
CA SER A 161 10.85 -19.87 23.43
C SER A 161 10.81 -18.93 22.22
N ASN A 162 11.58 -17.86 22.29
CA ASN A 162 11.67 -16.87 21.21
C ASN A 162 10.28 -16.38 20.77
N THR A 163 9.43 -16.07 21.74
CA THR A 163 8.08 -15.60 21.48
C THR A 163 8.12 -14.10 21.18
N ASN A 164 7.61 -13.73 20.02
CA ASN A 164 7.50 -12.35 19.57
C ASN A 164 6.05 -12.02 19.26
N VAL A 165 5.67 -10.79 19.56
CA VAL A 165 4.40 -10.18 19.13
C VAL A 165 4.73 -9.16 18.06
N TYR A 166 3.92 -9.13 17.02
CA TYR A 166 4.11 -8.26 15.87
C TYR A 166 2.88 -7.40 15.67
N LEU A 167 3.12 -6.12 15.36
CA LEU A 167 2.11 -5.18 14.90
C LEU A 167 2.51 -4.74 13.49
N ALA A 168 1.78 -5.17 12.48
CA ALA A 168 2.02 -4.79 11.08
C ALA A 168 1.01 -3.69 10.69
N PHE A 169 1.44 -2.44 10.71
CA PHE A 169 0.60 -1.26 10.41
C PHE A 169 0.32 -1.15 8.92
N TYR A 170 -0.92 -0.86 8.55
CA TYR A 170 -1.35 -0.74 7.16
C TYR A 170 -2.15 0.55 6.88
N ASP A 171 -2.17 0.96 5.62
CA ASP A 171 -2.93 2.11 5.14
C ASP A 171 -4.31 1.72 4.59
N ILE A 172 -5.07 2.71 4.10
CA ILE A 172 -6.41 2.52 3.52
C ILE A 172 -6.45 1.61 2.27
N PHE A 173 -5.29 1.23 1.73
CA PHE A 173 -5.14 0.31 0.61
C PHE A 173 -4.57 -1.04 1.03
N ASP A 174 -4.58 -1.34 2.33
CA ASP A 174 -4.02 -2.57 2.94
C ASP A 174 -2.50 -2.77 2.71
N ARG A 175 -1.78 -1.69 2.34
CA ARG A 175 -0.32 -1.75 2.19
C ARG A 175 0.35 -1.65 3.56
N ILE A 176 1.27 -2.56 3.85
CA ILE A 176 2.04 -2.50 5.09
C ILE A 176 3.00 -1.30 5.05
N LEU A 177 2.91 -0.44 6.05
CA LEU A 177 3.71 0.77 6.21
C LEU A 177 4.91 0.57 7.12
N SER A 178 4.73 -0.18 8.20
CA SER A 178 5.78 -0.51 9.17
C SER A 178 5.42 -1.76 9.95
N ILE A 179 6.41 -2.35 10.62
CA ILE A 179 6.24 -3.51 11.47
C ILE A 179 6.99 -3.26 12.76
N SER A 180 6.26 -3.33 13.87
CA SER A 180 6.84 -3.28 15.21
C SER A 180 6.89 -4.68 15.82
N THR A 181 7.95 -4.96 16.54
CA THR A 181 8.19 -6.27 17.17
C THR A 181 8.39 -6.07 18.66
N ILE A 182 7.67 -6.86 19.45
CA ILE A 182 7.80 -6.92 20.91
C ILE A 182 8.32 -8.30 21.26
N GLU A 183 9.52 -8.37 21.80
CA GLU A 183 10.16 -9.63 22.19
C GLU A 183 9.74 -10.01 23.60
N LEU A 184 9.01 -11.11 23.75
CA LEU A 184 8.57 -11.65 25.05
C LEU A 184 9.49 -12.76 25.57
N GLY A 185 10.32 -13.34 24.68
CA GLY A 185 11.25 -14.39 25.04
C GLY A 185 10.55 -15.73 25.35
N ASN A 186 10.80 -16.29 26.54
CA ASN A 186 10.20 -17.55 26.96
C ASN A 186 8.85 -17.29 27.64
N VAL A 187 7.82 -17.99 27.19
CA VAL A 187 6.47 -17.92 27.76
C VAL A 187 6.02 -19.31 28.18
N ASP A 188 5.70 -19.46 29.46
CA ASP A 188 5.30 -20.74 30.05
C ASP A 188 3.84 -21.10 29.68
N LEU A 189 3.55 -22.40 29.79
CA LEU A 189 2.22 -22.94 29.58
C LEU A 189 1.17 -22.26 30.51
N ASN A 190 0.00 -21.93 29.94
CA ASN A 190 -1.11 -21.27 30.62
C ASN A 190 -0.72 -19.97 31.34
N THR A 191 0.22 -19.24 30.76
CA THR A 191 0.65 -17.95 31.29
C THR A 191 0.11 -16.84 30.41
N ASP A 192 -0.42 -15.80 31.05
CA ASP A 192 -0.79 -14.53 30.43
C ASP A 192 0.36 -13.55 30.60
N VAL A 193 0.87 -13.02 29.50
CA VAL A 193 1.95 -12.04 29.47
C VAL A 193 1.41 -10.73 28.89
N SER A 194 1.37 -9.70 29.73
CA SER A 194 1.02 -8.34 29.25
C SER A 194 2.22 -7.70 28.56
N PHE A 195 1.93 -6.95 27.49
CA PHE A 195 2.95 -6.19 26.75
C PHE A 195 2.38 -4.83 26.33
N GLU A 196 3.29 -3.90 26.12
CA GLU A 196 2.96 -2.53 25.74
C GLU A 196 3.89 -2.05 24.63
N LEU A 197 3.40 -1.13 23.80
CA LEU A 197 4.14 -0.43 22.77
C LEU A 197 3.80 1.05 22.84
N ASP A 198 4.82 1.91 22.80
CA ASP A 198 4.68 3.36 22.67
C ASP A 198 5.70 3.82 21.61
N GLU A 199 5.19 4.24 20.46
CA GLU A 199 6.02 4.67 19.34
C GLU A 199 5.31 5.65 18.42
N VAL A 200 6.09 6.37 17.62
CA VAL A 200 5.55 7.21 16.55
C VAL A 200 5.35 6.34 15.31
N ILE A 201 4.12 6.16 14.91
CA ILE A 201 3.76 5.40 13.70
C ILE A 201 3.59 6.33 12.50
N ASN A 202 3.54 5.74 11.30
CA ASN A 202 3.24 6.48 10.08
C ASN A 202 1.81 7.06 10.17
N SER A 203 1.66 8.35 9.89
CA SER A 203 0.36 9.04 9.96
C SER A 203 -0.70 8.53 8.99
N LYS A 204 -0.31 7.71 8.00
CA LYS A 204 -1.21 7.04 7.07
C LYS A 204 -1.79 5.74 7.61
N ALA A 205 -1.28 5.24 8.74
CA ALA A 205 -1.75 4.00 9.31
C ALA A 205 -3.21 4.15 9.78
N VAL A 206 -4.06 3.26 9.30
CA VAL A 206 -5.49 3.22 9.68
C VAL A 206 -5.82 2.01 10.55
N GLY A 207 -4.93 1.03 10.59
CA GLY A 207 -5.06 -0.18 11.38
C GLY A 207 -3.74 -0.96 11.43
N PHE A 208 -3.78 -2.07 12.14
CA PHE A 208 -2.65 -3.00 12.19
C PHE A 208 -3.13 -4.43 12.39
N PHE A 209 -2.38 -5.36 11.83
CA PHE A 209 -2.52 -6.77 12.14
C PHE A 209 -1.68 -7.09 13.36
N LEU A 210 -2.33 -7.63 14.40
CA LEU A 210 -1.70 -8.12 15.61
C LEU A 210 -1.59 -9.64 15.52
N PHE A 211 -0.40 -10.19 15.67
CA PHE A 211 -0.14 -11.62 15.68
C PHE A 211 1.12 -11.95 16.48
N ALA A 212 1.29 -13.19 16.83
CA ALA A 212 2.43 -13.68 17.59
C ALA A 212 2.97 -14.97 17.02
N GLU A 213 4.28 -15.16 17.15
CA GLU A 213 4.97 -16.37 16.76
C GLU A 213 6.03 -16.73 17.81
N SER A 214 6.21 -18.02 18.05
CA SER A 214 7.29 -18.57 18.86
C SER A 214 8.05 -19.63 18.07
N SER A 215 9.03 -20.26 18.68
CA SER A 215 9.75 -21.39 18.08
C SER A 215 8.84 -22.55 17.64
N VAL A 216 7.65 -22.71 18.26
CA VAL A 216 6.76 -23.86 18.04
C VAL A 216 5.37 -23.46 17.59
N PHE A 217 4.85 -22.34 18.08
CA PHE A 217 3.46 -21.94 17.90
C PHE A 217 3.31 -20.62 17.15
N ILE A 218 2.13 -20.44 16.58
CA ILE A 218 1.66 -19.18 15.98
C ILE A 218 0.28 -18.83 16.54
N SER A 219 -0.07 -17.55 16.56
CA SER A 219 -1.43 -17.08 16.83
C SER A 219 -2.23 -16.92 15.53
N ASP A 220 -3.54 -16.68 15.66
CA ASP A 220 -4.31 -16.06 14.59
C ASP A 220 -3.89 -14.60 14.38
N PHE A 221 -4.20 -14.07 13.21
CA PHE A 221 -4.07 -12.64 12.92
C PHE A 221 -5.33 -11.94 13.41
N VAL A 222 -5.15 -10.88 14.20
CA VAL A 222 -6.23 -10.03 14.69
C VAL A 222 -6.13 -8.68 13.98
N ASP A 223 -7.16 -8.31 13.23
CA ASP A 223 -7.22 -7.01 12.57
C ASP A 223 -7.78 -5.97 13.55
N ILE A 224 -7.01 -4.92 13.83
CA ILE A 224 -7.37 -3.87 14.79
C ILE A 224 -7.31 -2.52 14.08
N GLN A 225 -8.44 -1.82 14.07
CA GLN A 225 -8.51 -0.47 13.56
C GLN A 225 -7.91 0.50 14.59
N ILE A 226 -7.07 1.41 14.12
CA ILE A 226 -6.59 2.51 14.95
C ILE A 226 -7.75 3.50 15.10
N PRO A 227 -8.15 3.83 16.34
CA PRO A 227 -9.15 4.87 16.54
C PRO A 227 -8.73 6.12 15.79
N ALA A 228 -9.60 6.65 14.94
CA ALA A 228 -9.31 7.92 14.29
C ALA A 228 -8.95 8.92 15.40
N SER A 229 -7.77 9.51 15.30
CA SER A 229 -7.35 10.54 16.25
C SER A 229 -8.51 11.53 16.37
N GLN A 230 -9.08 11.69 17.56
CA GLN A 230 -10.10 12.72 17.78
C GLN A 230 -9.48 14.12 17.78
N ILE A 231 -8.18 14.20 17.74
CA ILE A 231 -7.44 15.43 17.52
C ILE A 231 -7.50 15.68 16.01
N ILE A 232 -8.53 16.37 15.59
CA ILE A 232 -8.52 17.05 14.29
C ILE A 232 -7.52 18.19 14.44
N ASP A 233 -6.25 17.91 14.16
CA ASP A 233 -5.19 18.93 14.20
C ASP A 233 -5.53 20.07 13.25
N LYS A 234 -6.20 19.73 12.14
CA LYS A 234 -6.67 20.69 11.15
C LYS A 234 -7.84 20.12 10.34
N LEU A 235 -8.79 20.98 10.04
CA LEU A 235 -9.87 20.72 9.10
C LEU A 235 -9.66 21.56 7.85
N ILE A 236 -9.64 20.93 6.68
CA ILE A 236 -9.50 21.59 5.38
C ILE A 236 -10.75 21.31 4.57
N THR A 237 -11.40 22.37 4.08
CA THR A 237 -12.65 22.27 3.30
C THR A 237 -12.52 23.12 2.05
N ILE A 238 -12.81 22.54 0.89
CA ILE A 238 -12.91 23.28 -0.38
C ILE A 238 -14.34 23.74 -0.56
N SER A 239 -14.51 25.03 -0.85
CA SER A 239 -15.83 25.62 -1.06
C SER A 239 -15.81 26.58 -2.26
N ASN A 240 -16.99 26.99 -2.71
CA ASN A 240 -17.17 28.04 -3.72
C ASN A 240 -16.37 27.84 -5.02
N VAL A 241 -16.36 26.60 -5.54
CA VAL A 241 -15.74 26.34 -6.85
C VAL A 241 -16.57 27.03 -7.94
N SER A 242 -15.93 27.84 -8.79
CA SER A 242 -16.54 28.54 -9.89
C SER A 242 -15.62 28.62 -11.11
N VAL A 243 -16.19 28.78 -12.29
CA VAL A 243 -15.47 29.13 -13.50
C VAL A 243 -15.76 30.56 -13.79
N GLU A 244 -14.75 31.39 -14.01
CA GLU A 244 -14.86 32.83 -14.17
C GLU A 244 -14.12 33.30 -15.44
N ASP A 245 -14.54 34.42 -16.01
CA ASP A 245 -13.79 35.12 -17.05
C ASP A 245 -12.67 36.01 -16.44
N SER A 246 -11.95 36.73 -17.28
CA SER A 246 -10.88 37.67 -16.83
C SER A 246 -11.41 38.84 -15.97
N ASP A 247 -12.68 39.11 -16.03
CA ASP A 247 -13.35 40.20 -15.29
C ASP A 247 -13.95 39.68 -13.96
N GLY A 248 -13.85 38.36 -13.70
CA GLY A 248 -14.35 37.68 -12.49
C GLY A 248 -15.85 37.35 -12.55
N ASN A 249 -16.47 37.39 -13.73
CA ASN A 249 -17.87 36.98 -13.90
C ASN A 249 -17.93 35.43 -13.95
N LYS A 250 -18.88 34.86 -13.22
CA LYS A 250 -19.11 33.40 -13.23
C LYS A 250 -19.72 32.96 -14.55
N LEU A 251 -19.17 31.90 -15.12
CA LEU A 251 -19.59 31.33 -16.39
C LEU A 251 -20.16 29.92 -16.17
N SER A 252 -21.26 29.61 -16.85
CA SER A 252 -21.81 28.25 -16.99
C SER A 252 -21.71 27.71 -18.42
N GLU A 253 -21.52 28.61 -19.38
CA GLU A 253 -21.29 28.32 -20.80
C GLU A 253 -19.97 28.96 -21.22
N LEU A 254 -19.14 28.17 -21.90
CA LEU A 254 -17.79 28.54 -22.31
C LEU A 254 -17.67 28.44 -23.82
N SER A 255 -16.67 29.10 -24.39
CA SER A 255 -16.35 28.99 -25.82
C SER A 255 -15.00 28.32 -26.02
N VAL A 256 -14.91 27.44 -27.01
CA VAL A 256 -13.64 26.80 -27.40
C VAL A 256 -12.57 27.87 -27.66
N GLY A 257 -11.37 27.64 -27.14
CA GLY A 257 -10.21 28.53 -27.31
C GLY A 257 -10.22 29.78 -26.44
N SER A 258 -11.25 30.00 -25.61
CA SER A 258 -11.32 31.15 -24.71
C SER A 258 -10.74 30.77 -23.33
N PRO A 259 -9.75 31.51 -22.81
CA PRO A 259 -9.21 31.25 -21.49
C PRO A 259 -10.23 31.54 -20.40
N VAL A 260 -10.35 30.64 -19.45
CA VAL A 260 -11.18 30.75 -18.24
C VAL A 260 -10.38 30.42 -16.98
N PHE A 261 -10.85 30.88 -15.84
CA PHE A 261 -10.22 30.71 -14.55
C PHE A 261 -11.11 29.85 -13.67
N ILE A 262 -10.58 28.69 -13.26
CA ILE A 262 -11.23 27.83 -12.28
C ILE A 262 -10.76 28.31 -10.91
N LYS A 263 -11.68 28.85 -10.15
CA LYS A 263 -11.43 29.48 -8.86
C LYS A 263 -12.12 28.71 -7.76
N SER A 264 -11.40 28.43 -6.69
CA SER A 264 -11.98 27.89 -5.47
C SER A 264 -11.47 28.60 -4.23
N THR A 265 -12.21 28.41 -3.15
CA THR A 265 -11.87 28.88 -1.83
C THR A 265 -11.66 27.69 -0.94
N THR A 266 -10.49 27.62 -0.31
CA THR A 266 -10.18 26.59 0.67
C THR A 266 -10.09 27.21 2.06
N TRP A 267 -10.83 26.64 2.99
CA TRP A 267 -10.75 26.95 4.41
C TRP A 267 -9.82 25.98 5.10
N ILE A 268 -8.99 26.50 5.98
CA ILE A 268 -8.24 25.68 6.94
C ILE A 268 -8.51 26.18 8.35
N GLN A 269 -8.79 25.25 9.24
CA GLN A 269 -8.93 25.49 10.67
C GLN A 269 -8.00 24.55 11.40
N PHE A 270 -7.06 25.11 12.12
CA PHE A 270 -6.19 24.38 13.04
C PHE A 270 -6.85 24.22 14.41
N ALA A 271 -6.43 23.21 15.18
CA ALA A 271 -6.77 23.12 16.59
C ALA A 271 -6.25 24.36 17.34
N ALA A 272 -6.90 24.71 18.44
CA ALA A 272 -6.65 25.99 19.12
C ALA A 272 -5.20 26.18 19.65
N ASP A 273 -4.49 25.09 19.88
CA ASP A 273 -3.07 25.06 20.29
C ASP A 273 -2.09 25.12 19.11
N GLN A 274 -2.60 25.03 17.87
CA GLN A 274 -1.80 24.96 16.63
C GLN A 274 -2.13 26.11 15.64
N GLU A 275 -2.72 27.20 16.11
CA GLU A 275 -3.16 28.32 15.26
C GLU A 275 -2.03 28.98 14.42
N SER A 276 -0.74 28.75 14.76
CA SER A 276 0.41 29.25 14.03
C SER A 276 1.06 28.25 13.09
N ASP A 277 0.52 27.05 12.98
CA ASP A 277 1.10 26.00 12.17
C ASP A 277 1.00 26.28 10.68
N GLU A 278 1.97 25.74 9.95
CA GLU A 278 2.01 25.80 8.50
C GLU A 278 1.69 24.43 7.89
N THR A 279 0.89 24.42 6.82
CA THR A 279 0.65 23.21 6.06
C THR A 279 0.93 23.45 4.57
N ALA A 280 1.98 22.83 4.05
CA ALA A 280 2.25 22.82 2.61
C ALA A 280 1.24 21.92 1.90
N TYR A 281 0.67 22.38 0.80
CA TYR A 281 -0.33 21.65 0.03
C TYR A 281 -0.11 21.75 -1.47
N SER A 282 -0.71 20.83 -2.20
CA SER A 282 -0.91 20.88 -3.64
C SER A 282 -2.42 20.91 -3.92
N TYR A 283 -2.88 21.93 -4.60
CA TYR A 283 -4.23 22.04 -5.09
C TYR A 283 -4.29 21.51 -6.52
N TYR A 284 -5.22 20.64 -6.81
CA TYR A 284 -5.44 20.08 -8.15
C TYR A 284 -6.82 20.41 -8.66
N VAL A 285 -6.88 20.73 -9.94
CA VAL A 285 -8.11 20.81 -10.73
C VAL A 285 -8.06 19.73 -11.79
N GLN A 286 -9.11 18.94 -11.89
CA GLN A 286 -9.29 17.95 -12.93
C GLN A 286 -10.53 18.30 -13.74
N VAL A 287 -10.37 18.46 -15.07
CA VAL A 287 -11.47 18.70 -16.01
C VAL A 287 -11.70 17.41 -16.79
N LYS A 288 -12.91 16.87 -16.70
CA LYS A 288 -13.34 15.64 -17.36
C LYS A 288 -14.44 15.91 -18.36
N GLU A 289 -14.27 15.41 -19.58
CA GLU A 289 -15.35 15.35 -20.55
C GLU A 289 -16.41 14.33 -20.11
N SER A 290 -17.69 14.73 -20.17
CA SER A 290 -18.82 13.84 -19.87
C SER A 290 -19.08 12.89 -21.04
N GLY A 291 -19.17 11.59 -20.77
CA GLY A 291 -19.43 10.55 -21.76
C GLY A 291 -19.61 9.18 -21.12
N GLU A 292 -19.83 8.13 -21.90
CA GLU A 292 -19.91 6.75 -21.41
C GLU A 292 -18.61 6.33 -20.70
N LEU A 293 -17.46 6.85 -21.18
CA LEU A 293 -16.17 6.74 -20.53
C LEU A 293 -15.63 8.13 -20.30
N PRO A 294 -15.69 8.67 -19.07
CA PRO A 294 -15.16 9.98 -18.75
C PRO A 294 -13.68 10.07 -19.10
N TYR A 295 -13.31 11.07 -19.87
CA TYR A 295 -11.95 11.34 -20.27
C TYR A 295 -11.43 12.60 -19.57
N VAL A 296 -10.22 12.52 -18.98
CA VAL A 296 -9.56 13.68 -18.39
C VAL A 296 -8.92 14.51 -19.51
N GLU A 297 -9.43 15.69 -19.74
CA GLU A 297 -8.90 16.61 -20.75
C GLU A 297 -7.79 17.49 -20.18
N TYR A 298 -7.92 17.90 -18.92
CA TYR A 298 -6.97 18.83 -18.33
C TYR A 298 -6.75 18.53 -16.84
N ILE A 299 -5.51 18.69 -16.40
CA ILE A 299 -5.13 18.67 -14.99
C ILE A 299 -4.30 19.92 -14.71
N GLY A 300 -4.82 20.79 -13.85
CA GLY A 300 -4.12 21.96 -13.35
C GLY A 300 -3.59 21.70 -11.93
N LYS A 301 -2.45 22.29 -11.59
CA LYS A 301 -1.83 22.17 -10.27
C LYS A 301 -1.38 23.55 -9.77
N PHE A 302 -1.62 23.79 -8.50
CA PHE A 302 -1.08 24.93 -7.76
C PHE A 302 -0.48 24.44 -6.45
N ASP A 303 0.74 24.87 -6.16
CA ASP A 303 1.44 24.53 -4.92
C ASP A 303 1.40 25.73 -3.96
N GLY A 304 0.78 25.54 -2.80
CA GLY A 304 0.59 26.60 -1.79
C GLY A 304 1.04 26.17 -0.40
N ARG A 305 0.78 27.06 0.57
CA ARG A 305 1.04 26.83 1.98
C ARG A 305 -0.01 27.58 2.79
N PHE A 306 -0.78 26.85 3.60
CA PHE A 306 -1.63 27.45 4.62
C PHE A 306 -0.77 27.93 5.80
N ILE A 307 -1.05 29.12 6.27
CA ILE A 307 -0.37 29.71 7.44
C ILE A 307 -1.45 30.12 8.45
N GLY A 308 -1.54 29.33 9.52
CA GLY A 308 -2.57 29.49 10.52
C GLY A 308 -3.99 29.23 10.02
N THR A 309 -4.96 29.38 10.89
CA THR A 309 -6.39 29.25 10.56
C THR A 309 -6.82 30.39 9.63
N GLY A 310 -7.44 30.05 8.50
CA GLY A 310 -7.86 31.06 7.55
C GLY A 310 -8.47 30.52 6.27
N GLN A 311 -8.51 31.37 5.28
CA GLN A 311 -9.09 31.10 3.98
C GLN A 311 -8.11 31.52 2.89
N GLU A 312 -7.94 30.65 1.89
CA GLU A 312 -7.14 30.95 0.72
C GLU A 312 -7.95 30.73 -0.56
N THR A 313 -7.62 31.51 -1.58
CA THR A 313 -8.22 31.39 -2.91
C THR A 313 -7.18 30.81 -3.86
N GLN A 314 -7.54 29.72 -4.53
CA GLN A 314 -6.74 29.09 -5.59
C GLN A 314 -7.37 29.39 -6.93
N ILE A 315 -6.52 29.69 -7.93
CA ILE A 315 -6.95 29.97 -9.30
C ILE A 315 -6.09 29.15 -10.25
N ILE A 316 -6.75 28.42 -11.15
CA ILE A 316 -6.12 27.65 -12.22
C ILE A 316 -6.73 28.12 -13.55
N ASP A 317 -5.90 28.45 -14.49
CA ASP A 317 -6.32 28.80 -15.86
C ASP A 317 -6.54 27.50 -16.68
N TRP A 318 -7.58 27.53 -17.53
CA TRP A 318 -7.90 26.47 -18.47
C TRP A 318 -8.40 27.07 -19.79
N ILE A 319 -8.02 26.46 -20.91
CA ILE A 319 -8.52 26.80 -22.24
C ILE A 319 -9.19 25.57 -22.81
N PRO A 320 -10.53 25.54 -22.94
CA PRO A 320 -11.26 24.44 -23.56
C PRO A 320 -10.83 24.23 -25.01
N GLU A 321 -10.47 23.02 -25.40
CA GLU A 321 -10.05 22.71 -26.77
C GLU A 321 -11.20 22.19 -27.65
N LYS A 322 -12.28 21.66 -27.04
CA LYS A 322 -13.39 21.02 -27.74
C LYS A 322 -14.73 21.43 -27.14
N THR A 323 -15.77 21.37 -27.98
CA THR A 323 -17.14 21.49 -27.51
C THR A 323 -17.56 20.23 -26.73
N GLY A 324 -18.37 20.43 -25.71
CA GLY A 324 -18.85 19.30 -24.89
C GLY A 324 -19.35 19.72 -23.52
N LEU A 325 -19.77 18.74 -22.75
CA LEU A 325 -20.14 18.89 -21.34
C LEU A 325 -19.00 18.43 -20.46
N TYR A 326 -18.57 19.26 -19.52
CA TYR A 326 -17.40 18.99 -18.68
C TYR A 326 -17.72 19.04 -17.19
N PHE A 327 -17.09 18.15 -16.44
CA PHE A 327 -17.06 18.17 -14.99
C PHE A 327 -15.72 18.71 -14.52
N ILE A 328 -15.77 19.64 -13.59
CA ILE A 328 -14.59 20.21 -12.94
C ILE A 328 -14.59 19.73 -11.49
N GLU A 329 -13.55 19.03 -11.12
CA GLU A 329 -13.32 18.48 -9.79
C GLU A 329 -12.08 19.14 -9.19
N THR A 330 -12.08 19.35 -7.87
CA THR A 330 -11.00 20.02 -7.16
C THR A 330 -10.57 19.22 -5.94
N PHE A 331 -9.26 19.17 -5.68
CA PHE A 331 -8.67 18.40 -4.64
C PHE A 331 -7.56 19.19 -3.92
N VAL A 332 -7.40 18.97 -2.63
CA VAL A 332 -6.27 19.45 -1.87
C VAL A 332 -5.53 18.26 -1.27
N TRP A 333 -4.26 18.15 -1.61
CA TRP A 333 -3.39 17.07 -1.18
C TRP A 333 -2.17 17.65 -0.46
N ASP A 334 -1.53 16.87 0.41
CA ASP A 334 -0.21 17.22 0.93
C ASP A 334 0.87 17.08 -0.15
N ARG A 335 2.10 17.46 0.18
CA ARG A 335 3.24 17.35 -0.74
C ARG A 335 3.66 15.90 -1.03
N ASN A 336 3.13 14.93 -0.30
CA ASN A 336 3.36 13.50 -0.50
C ASN A 336 2.24 12.83 -1.29
N ASN A 337 1.37 13.63 -1.94
CA ASN A 337 0.22 13.18 -2.71
C ASN A 337 -0.86 12.45 -1.89
N ILE A 338 -1.05 12.85 -0.64
CA ILE A 338 -2.12 12.35 0.23
C ILE A 338 -3.25 13.37 0.25
N PRO A 339 -4.50 12.96 0.02
CA PRO A 339 -5.66 13.82 0.23
C PRO A 339 -5.69 14.34 1.67
N ILE A 340 -5.80 15.66 1.85
CA ILE A 340 -5.93 16.32 3.15
C ILE A 340 -7.24 17.10 3.29
N ALA A 341 -8.07 17.05 2.26
CA ALA A 341 -9.45 17.56 2.26
C ALA A 341 -10.34 16.59 1.49
N GLU A 342 -11.63 16.61 1.81
CA GLU A 342 -12.63 15.99 0.94
C GLU A 342 -12.65 16.71 -0.42
N GLN A 343 -13.06 15.99 -1.46
CA GLN A 343 -13.26 16.57 -2.79
C GLN A 343 -14.19 17.78 -2.70
N GLY A 344 -13.79 18.87 -3.36
CA GLY A 344 -14.62 20.06 -3.45
C GLY A 344 -15.89 19.83 -4.26
N PRO A 345 -16.86 20.77 -4.19
CA PRO A 345 -18.05 20.72 -5.03
C PRO A 345 -17.65 20.66 -6.50
N PHE A 346 -18.20 19.73 -7.25
CA PHE A 346 -17.97 19.69 -8.70
C PHE A 346 -18.82 20.74 -9.41
N VAL A 347 -18.26 21.27 -10.49
CA VAL A 347 -18.94 22.25 -11.34
C VAL A 347 -19.15 21.64 -12.72
N LEU A 348 -20.36 21.81 -13.25
CA LEU A 348 -20.72 21.41 -14.61
C LEU A 348 -20.70 22.61 -15.52
N VAL A 349 -19.99 22.53 -16.65
CA VAL A 349 -19.94 23.60 -17.67
C VAL A 349 -20.17 23.02 -19.05
N LEU A 350 -20.84 23.83 -19.89
CA LEU A 350 -21.03 23.53 -21.30
C LEU A 350 -20.04 24.37 -22.13
N VAL A 351 -19.28 23.72 -22.99
CA VAL A 351 -18.37 24.34 -23.95
C VAL A 351 -19.01 24.32 -25.35
N ASN A 352 -19.23 25.48 -25.94
CA ASN A 352 -19.86 25.70 -27.25
C ASN A 352 -18.84 26.11 -28.34
#